data_b02e7041d7bfebc50322e46ad466774d
#
_entry.id   b02e7041d7bfebc50322e46ad466774d
#
_cell.length_a   1.000
_cell.length_b   1.000
_cell.length_c   1.000
_cell.angle_alpha   90.00
_cell.angle_beta   90.00
_cell.angle_gamma   90.00
#
_symmetry.space_group_name_H-M   'P 1'
#
loop_
_entity.id
_entity.type
_entity.pdbx_description
1 polymer ?
#
loop_
_entity_poly.entity_id
_entity_poly.type
_entity_poly.pdbx_seq_one_letter_code
_entity_poly.pdbx_strand_id
1 'polypeptide(L)'
;MNLKKILLSVLMISPLCMLTGCDYIGKAKLIDDLSKQQELQKSKIEQLEKQQEQDKRKIELFEKQQTAIISSTKTLASVVKGVKEKQDEFVFTEFNPAQTQYFILNNGSVGLAGRVLAIDAVENGSVIRISLVNLLSVPVSNIGFHATWGNERPTDAKALAKWQQLLFNPALNSTLQLMPGQWQDINLTLKGVSPNNLKYLKLSINMANLQFDTVQSAETRQRKNKK
;
A
#
# COMPACT_ATOMS: atom_id res chain seq x y z
N MET A 1 33.53 13.35 -16.66
CA MET A 1 34.15 14.48 -17.38
C MET A 1 35.25 15.01 -16.49
N ASN A 2 36.50 14.91 -16.95
CA ASN A 2 37.73 14.97 -16.14
C ASN A 2 38.01 16.36 -15.58
N LEU A 3 37.91 16.55 -14.29
CA LEU A 3 38.22 17.78 -13.53
C LEU A 3 39.73 18.15 -13.56
N LYS A 4 40.58 17.25 -14.05
CA LYS A 4 42.04 17.44 -14.11
C LYS A 4 42.53 18.31 -15.29
N LYS A 5 41.67 18.65 -16.25
CA LYS A 5 42.08 19.45 -17.44
C LYS A 5 41.86 20.96 -17.32
N ILE A 6 41.17 21.41 -16.27
CA ILE A 6 40.90 22.86 -16.09
C ILE A 6 41.99 23.56 -15.26
N LEU A 7 42.83 22.79 -14.55
CA LEU A 7 43.87 23.38 -13.68
C LEU A 7 45.19 23.72 -14.40
N LEU A 8 45.30 23.42 -15.70
CA LEU A 8 46.57 23.59 -16.43
C LEU A 8 46.58 24.82 -17.36
N SER A 9 45.50 25.56 -17.49
CA SER A 9 45.42 26.67 -18.46
C SER A 9 45.61 28.08 -17.87
N VAL A 10 45.89 28.19 -16.57
CA VAL A 10 46.06 29.51 -15.93
C VAL A 10 47.53 29.91 -15.70
N LEU A 11 48.50 29.07 -16.09
CA LEU A 11 49.91 29.31 -15.75
C LEU A 11 50.80 29.84 -16.87
N MET A 12 50.27 30.45 -17.94
CA MET A 12 51.09 31.01 -19.02
C MET A 12 50.61 32.39 -19.44
N ILE A 13 50.79 33.36 -18.56
CA ILE A 13 50.91 34.76 -19.00
C ILE A 13 52.10 35.37 -18.25
N SER A 14 53.25 35.27 -18.89
CA SER A 14 54.45 35.99 -18.49
C SER A 14 54.41 37.42 -19.02
N PRO A 15 54.67 38.41 -18.21
CA PRO A 15 54.79 39.78 -18.70
C PRO A 15 56.26 40.10 -18.97
N LEU A 16 56.53 40.29 -20.24
CA LEU A 16 57.77 41.00 -20.67
C LEU A 16 57.44 42.49 -20.90
N CYS A 17 57.71 43.31 -19.94
CA CYS A 17 57.94 44.74 -20.19
C CYS A 17 58.83 45.31 -19.11
N MET A 18 60.07 45.50 -19.50
CA MET A 18 61.08 46.29 -18.80
C MET A 18 60.93 47.79 -19.13
N LEU A 19 61.33 48.56 -18.17
CA LEU A 19 61.91 49.97 -18.24
C LEU A 19 60.89 51.09 -18.19
N THR A 20 60.78 51.75 -17.01
CA THR A 20 61.43 53.05 -16.77
C THR A 20 61.10 53.55 -15.34
N GLY A 21 62.01 54.27 -14.76
CA GLY A 21 62.21 54.63 -13.42
C GLY A 21 61.16 55.47 -12.70
N CYS A 22 61.39 55.64 -11.40
CA CYS A 22 60.79 56.57 -10.48
C CYS A 22 59.30 56.39 -10.19
N ASP A 23 59.01 55.39 -9.38
CA ASP A 23 57.94 55.53 -8.40
C ASP A 23 58.08 54.48 -7.24
N TYR A 24 59.07 54.74 -6.43
CA TYR A 24 59.32 53.87 -5.25
C TYR A 24 58.15 53.93 -4.22
N ILE A 25 57.43 55.04 -4.20
CA ILE A 25 56.28 55.32 -3.35
C ILE A 25 54.99 54.59 -3.87
N GLY A 26 54.82 54.55 -5.17
CA GLY A 26 53.68 53.85 -5.80
C GLY A 26 53.78 52.37 -5.65
N LYS A 27 55.00 51.79 -5.74
CA LYS A 27 55.22 50.35 -5.54
C LYS A 27 54.97 49.84 -4.12
N ALA A 28 55.30 50.66 -3.10
CA ALA A 28 55.05 50.35 -1.72
C ALA A 28 53.53 50.26 -1.42
N LYS A 29 52.72 51.17 -1.94
CA LYS A 29 51.27 51.14 -1.85
C LYS A 29 50.66 49.95 -2.57
N LEU A 30 51.15 49.63 -3.77
CA LEU A 30 50.67 48.49 -4.55
C LEU A 30 50.94 47.14 -3.84
N ILE A 31 52.11 47.03 -3.15
CA ILE A 31 52.47 45.84 -2.37
C ILE A 31 51.58 45.74 -1.15
N ASP A 32 51.25 46.82 -0.46
CA ASP A 32 50.35 46.84 0.70
C ASP A 32 48.92 46.48 0.32
N ASP A 33 48.42 47.00 -0.82
CA ASP A 33 47.10 46.65 -1.37
C ASP A 33 47.02 45.17 -1.83
N LEU A 34 48.08 44.66 -2.46
CA LEU A 34 48.19 43.25 -2.81
C LEU A 34 48.23 42.35 -1.58
N SER A 35 48.98 42.75 -0.55
CA SER A 35 49.04 42.02 0.72
C SER A 35 47.66 41.98 1.38
N LYS A 36 46.92 43.05 1.46
CA LYS A 36 45.55 43.13 1.96
C LYS A 36 44.56 42.28 1.16
N GLN A 37 44.69 42.29 -0.17
CA GLN A 37 43.89 41.43 -1.03
C GLN A 37 44.18 39.94 -0.78
N GLN A 38 45.45 39.60 -0.57
CA GLN A 38 45.87 38.24 -0.29
C GLN A 38 45.35 37.74 1.05
N GLU A 39 45.36 38.58 2.10
CA GLU A 39 44.76 38.26 3.40
C GLU A 39 43.23 38.11 3.30
N LEU A 40 42.57 38.99 2.52
CA LEU A 40 41.13 38.88 2.30
C LEU A 40 40.74 37.58 1.56
N GLN A 41 41.54 37.22 0.54
CA GLN A 41 41.35 35.94 -0.15
C GLN A 41 41.58 34.74 0.75
N LYS A 42 42.62 34.79 1.59
CA LYS A 42 42.90 33.73 2.56
C LYS A 42 41.77 33.57 3.56
N SER A 43 41.24 34.65 4.11
CA SER A 43 40.10 34.61 5.02
C SER A 43 38.82 34.07 4.36
N LYS A 44 38.59 34.40 3.08
CA LYS A 44 37.49 33.85 2.29
C LYS A 44 37.64 32.33 2.03
N ILE A 45 38.85 31.90 1.75
CA ILE A 45 39.14 30.45 1.57
C ILE A 45 38.85 29.70 2.87
N GLU A 46 39.33 30.21 4.00
CA GLU A 46 39.07 29.61 5.30
C GLU A 46 37.54 29.54 5.66
N GLN A 47 36.80 30.60 5.27
CA GLN A 47 35.36 30.60 5.45
C GLN A 47 34.67 29.56 4.57
N LEU A 48 35.06 29.44 3.32
CA LEU A 48 34.51 28.48 2.38
C LEU A 48 34.83 27.04 2.79
N GLU A 49 36.02 26.78 3.28
CA GLU A 49 36.42 25.47 3.80
C GLU A 49 35.57 25.08 5.03
N LYS A 50 35.33 25.99 5.97
CA LYS A 50 34.46 25.78 7.11
C LYS A 50 33.01 25.51 6.67
N GLN A 51 32.52 26.25 5.70
CA GLN A 51 31.18 26.07 5.17
C GLN A 51 31.04 24.72 4.44
N GLN A 52 32.04 24.34 3.65
CA GLN A 52 32.09 23.07 2.96
C GLN A 52 32.07 21.89 3.95
N GLU A 53 32.82 22.01 5.06
CA GLU A 53 32.80 20.97 6.09
C GLU A 53 31.43 20.88 6.81
N GLN A 54 30.79 22.02 7.09
CA GLN A 54 29.45 22.03 7.64
C GLN A 54 28.41 21.42 6.69
N ASP A 55 28.50 21.72 5.41
CA ASP A 55 27.58 21.18 4.42
C ASP A 55 27.81 19.68 4.21
N LYS A 56 29.05 19.20 4.27
CA LYS A 56 29.37 17.78 4.27
C LYS A 56 28.73 17.05 5.45
N ARG A 57 28.82 17.61 6.64
CA ARG A 57 28.16 17.04 7.84
C ARG A 57 26.64 17.00 7.72
N LYS A 58 26.03 18.04 7.11
CA LYS A 58 24.60 18.07 6.84
C LYS A 58 24.19 16.99 5.84
N ILE A 59 24.95 16.81 4.78
CA ILE A 59 24.72 15.77 3.79
C ILE A 59 24.75 14.38 4.44
N GLU A 60 25.77 14.08 5.24
CA GLU A 60 25.88 12.81 5.96
C GLU A 60 24.68 12.59 6.91
N LEU A 61 24.19 13.63 7.56
CA LEU A 61 23.00 13.57 8.41
C LEU A 61 21.74 13.25 7.59
N PHE A 62 21.55 13.92 6.43
CA PHE A 62 20.44 13.67 5.54
C PHE A 62 20.46 12.26 4.96
N GLU A 63 21.61 11.72 4.59
CA GLU A 63 21.74 10.35 4.11
C GLU A 63 21.34 9.34 5.18
N LYS A 64 21.74 9.55 6.44
CA LYS A 64 21.31 8.73 7.57
C LYS A 64 19.80 8.80 7.80
N GLN A 65 19.23 10.01 7.76
CA GLN A 65 17.79 10.19 7.89
C GLN A 65 17.01 9.53 6.74
N GLN A 66 17.49 9.68 5.51
CA GLN A 66 16.88 9.05 4.34
C GLN A 66 16.90 7.52 4.45
N THR A 67 18.01 6.95 4.89
CA THR A 67 18.11 5.50 5.11
C THR A 67 17.14 5.02 6.19
N ALA A 68 17.00 5.78 7.29
CA ALA A 68 16.04 5.48 8.35
C ALA A 68 14.59 5.56 7.85
N ILE A 69 14.25 6.56 7.04
CA ILE A 69 12.91 6.70 6.44
C ILE A 69 12.62 5.52 5.50
N ILE A 70 13.56 5.14 4.64
CA ILE A 70 13.40 4.00 3.72
C ILE A 70 13.15 2.70 4.50
N SER A 71 13.92 2.46 5.56
CA SER A 71 13.72 1.27 6.40
C SER A 71 12.37 1.27 7.12
N SER A 72 11.96 2.40 7.67
CA SER A 72 10.64 2.58 8.31
C SER A 72 9.49 2.37 7.31
N THR A 73 9.63 2.88 6.09
CA THR A 73 8.63 2.71 5.03
C THR A 73 8.49 1.24 4.61
N LYS A 74 9.61 0.50 4.52
CA LYS A 74 9.58 -0.94 4.24
C LYS A 74 8.87 -1.71 5.35
N THR A 75 9.17 -1.38 6.61
CA THR A 75 8.51 -1.99 7.77
C THR A 75 7.01 -1.68 7.76
N LEU A 76 6.62 -0.43 7.52
CA LEU A 76 5.22 -0.03 7.43
C LEU A 76 4.48 -0.78 6.30
N ALA A 77 5.09 -0.89 5.13
CA ALA A 77 4.51 -1.64 4.01
C ALA A 77 4.28 -3.12 4.37
N SER A 78 5.22 -3.74 5.10
CA SER A 78 5.07 -5.11 5.60
C SER A 78 3.92 -5.24 6.60
N VAL A 79 3.81 -4.29 7.55
CA VAL A 79 2.71 -4.25 8.53
C VAL A 79 1.37 -4.06 7.84
N VAL A 80 1.27 -3.12 6.90
CA VAL A 80 0.03 -2.86 6.14
C VAL A 80 -0.39 -4.09 5.35
N LYS A 81 0.57 -4.79 4.72
CA LYS A 81 0.30 -6.06 4.05
C LYS A 81 -0.24 -7.11 5.01
N GLY A 82 0.38 -7.29 6.16
CA GLY A 82 -0.09 -8.23 7.18
C GLY A 82 -1.46 -7.88 7.77
N VAL A 83 -1.75 -6.58 7.95
CA VAL A 83 -3.08 -6.13 8.39
C VAL A 83 -4.13 -6.41 7.31
N LYS A 84 -3.81 -6.14 6.03
CA LYS A 84 -4.70 -6.43 4.92
C LYS A 84 -4.98 -7.93 4.80
N GLU A 85 -3.96 -8.78 4.89
CA GLU A 85 -4.14 -10.23 4.87
C GLU A 85 -5.04 -10.71 6.02
N LYS A 86 -4.86 -10.19 7.23
CA LYS A 86 -5.75 -10.48 8.37
C LYS A 86 -7.16 -9.94 8.16
N GLN A 87 -7.31 -8.75 7.60
CA GLN A 87 -8.61 -8.17 7.30
C GLN A 87 -9.35 -9.00 6.25
N ASP A 88 -8.64 -9.48 5.23
CA ASP A 88 -9.19 -10.38 4.21
C ASP A 88 -9.64 -11.72 4.82
N GLU A 89 -9.00 -12.20 5.89
CA GLU A 89 -9.45 -13.39 6.66
C GLU A 89 -10.81 -13.17 7.36
N PHE A 90 -11.11 -11.94 7.77
CA PHE A 90 -12.40 -11.61 8.42
C PHE A 90 -13.54 -11.35 7.44
N VAL A 91 -13.26 -11.19 6.16
CA VAL A 91 -14.26 -10.84 5.13
C VAL A 91 -14.95 -12.07 4.53
N PHE A 92 -14.48 -13.27 4.84
CA PHE A 92 -15.09 -14.49 4.33
C PHE A 92 -15.19 -15.56 5.42
N THR A 93 -16.06 -16.53 5.17
CA THR A 93 -16.23 -17.69 6.02
C THR A 93 -15.87 -18.95 5.24
N GLU A 94 -14.97 -19.76 5.78
CA GLU A 94 -14.59 -21.06 5.23
C GLU A 94 -15.17 -22.17 6.09
N PHE A 95 -15.79 -23.17 5.46
CA PHE A 95 -16.35 -24.32 6.16
C PHE A 95 -16.53 -25.51 5.23
N ASN A 96 -16.67 -26.69 5.86
CA ASN A 96 -17.10 -27.89 5.17
C ASN A 96 -18.63 -27.94 5.21
N PRO A 97 -19.34 -27.76 4.09
CA PRO A 97 -20.81 -27.71 4.12
C PRO A 97 -21.49 -29.01 4.47
N ALA A 98 -20.80 -30.16 4.35
CA ALA A 98 -21.32 -31.44 4.77
C ALA A 98 -21.31 -31.66 6.30
N GLN A 99 -20.48 -30.88 7.01
CA GLN A 99 -20.29 -30.99 8.46
C GLN A 99 -20.83 -29.81 9.25
N THR A 100 -20.92 -28.65 8.58
CA THR A 100 -21.27 -27.36 9.21
C THR A 100 -22.77 -27.13 9.14
N GLN A 101 -23.43 -27.09 10.27
CA GLN A 101 -24.85 -26.75 10.37
C GLN A 101 -25.10 -25.23 10.34
N TYR A 102 -24.31 -24.48 11.10
CA TYR A 102 -24.45 -23.03 11.24
C TYR A 102 -23.13 -22.32 10.93
N PHE A 103 -23.22 -21.15 10.34
CA PHE A 103 -22.07 -20.33 10.01
C PHE A 103 -22.42 -18.83 10.11
N ILE A 104 -21.41 -17.98 10.17
CA ILE A 104 -21.57 -16.54 10.13
C ILE A 104 -20.86 -16.04 8.88
N LEU A 105 -21.57 -15.27 8.06
CA LEU A 105 -20.99 -14.52 6.94
C LEU A 105 -20.72 -13.10 7.41
N ASN A 106 -19.46 -12.72 7.43
CA ASN A 106 -19.02 -11.41 7.84
C ASN A 106 -18.28 -10.73 6.67
N ASN A 107 -18.61 -9.48 6.37
CA ASN A 107 -17.87 -8.68 5.37
C ASN A 107 -16.96 -7.63 6.03
N GLY A 108 -16.64 -7.80 7.29
CA GLY A 108 -15.86 -6.84 8.08
C GLY A 108 -16.67 -5.72 8.72
N SER A 109 -17.92 -5.49 8.26
CA SER A 109 -18.81 -4.44 8.77
C SER A 109 -20.16 -4.99 9.22
N VAL A 110 -20.63 -6.04 8.58
CA VAL A 110 -21.96 -6.60 8.80
C VAL A 110 -21.90 -8.12 8.82
N GLY A 111 -22.54 -8.72 9.80
CA GLY A 111 -22.69 -10.17 9.92
C GLY A 111 -24.10 -10.65 9.54
N LEU A 112 -24.18 -11.70 8.74
CA LEU A 112 -25.38 -12.51 8.55
C LEU A 112 -25.13 -13.86 9.20
N ALA A 113 -26.10 -14.41 9.91
CA ALA A 113 -26.02 -15.81 10.31
C ALA A 113 -26.65 -16.69 9.21
N GLY A 114 -26.12 -17.89 9.04
CA GLY A 114 -26.59 -18.83 8.07
C GLY A 114 -26.62 -20.25 8.60
N ARG A 115 -27.43 -21.08 7.95
CA ARG A 115 -27.45 -22.51 8.17
C ARG A 115 -27.52 -23.27 6.86
N VAL A 116 -26.86 -24.41 6.79
CA VAL A 116 -26.96 -25.32 5.65
C VAL A 116 -28.21 -26.19 5.86
N LEU A 117 -29.10 -26.20 4.87
CA LEU A 117 -30.33 -26.98 4.87
C LEU A 117 -30.15 -28.30 4.14
N ALA A 118 -29.57 -28.26 2.95
CA ALA A 118 -29.38 -29.44 2.10
C ALA A 118 -28.28 -29.21 1.08
N ILE A 119 -27.71 -30.29 0.56
CA ILE A 119 -26.81 -30.31 -0.58
C ILE A 119 -27.37 -31.34 -1.55
N ASP A 120 -27.91 -30.89 -2.65
CA ASP A 120 -28.56 -31.70 -3.67
C ASP A 120 -27.66 -31.84 -4.91
N ALA A 121 -27.75 -33.00 -5.57
CA ALA A 121 -27.05 -33.23 -6.82
C ALA A 121 -27.80 -32.56 -7.98
N VAL A 122 -27.01 -31.93 -8.91
CA VAL A 122 -27.50 -31.45 -10.19
C VAL A 122 -26.63 -31.97 -11.32
N GLU A 123 -27.07 -31.83 -12.56
CA GLU A 123 -26.43 -32.42 -13.75
C GLU A 123 -24.90 -32.20 -13.80
N ASN A 124 -24.42 -31.02 -13.47
CA ASN A 124 -23.00 -30.67 -13.54
C ASN A 124 -22.46 -30.10 -12.19
N GLY A 125 -22.88 -30.64 -11.05
CA GLY A 125 -22.40 -30.14 -9.78
C GLY A 125 -23.31 -30.40 -8.60
N SER A 126 -23.41 -29.42 -7.71
CA SER A 126 -24.24 -29.44 -6.51
C SER A 126 -25.05 -28.16 -6.40
N VAL A 127 -26.21 -28.25 -5.76
CA VAL A 127 -26.93 -27.08 -5.25
C VAL A 127 -26.87 -27.15 -3.73
N ILE A 128 -26.28 -26.15 -3.10
CA ILE A 128 -26.35 -25.98 -1.66
C ILE A 128 -27.52 -25.04 -1.33
N ARG A 129 -28.43 -25.53 -0.50
CA ARG A 129 -29.54 -24.74 0.04
C ARG A 129 -29.12 -24.22 1.40
N ILE A 130 -29.05 -22.91 1.54
CA ILE A 130 -28.72 -22.24 2.78
C ILE A 130 -29.86 -21.32 3.19
N SER A 131 -30.06 -21.18 4.48
CA SER A 131 -30.99 -20.20 5.05
C SER A 131 -30.16 -19.11 5.71
N LEU A 132 -30.43 -17.84 5.39
CA LEU A 132 -29.74 -16.70 5.95
C LEU A 132 -30.68 -15.85 6.79
N VAL A 133 -30.15 -15.27 7.85
CA VAL A 133 -30.86 -14.31 8.68
C VAL A 133 -30.02 -13.05 8.85
N ASN A 134 -30.68 -11.91 8.72
CA ASN A 134 -30.08 -10.61 8.99
C ASN A 134 -30.14 -10.31 10.49
N LEU A 135 -28.97 -10.23 11.12
CA LEU A 135 -28.84 -9.93 12.56
C LEU A 135 -28.82 -8.42 12.86
N LEU A 136 -28.88 -7.58 11.83
CA LEU A 136 -28.90 -6.13 12.00
C LEU A 136 -30.34 -5.66 12.26
N SER A 137 -30.46 -4.44 12.79
CA SER A 137 -31.75 -3.76 12.98
C SER A 137 -32.26 -3.06 11.71
N VAL A 138 -31.53 -3.12 10.61
CA VAL A 138 -31.87 -2.46 9.33
C VAL A 138 -31.98 -3.51 8.22
N PRO A 139 -32.85 -3.31 7.21
CA PRO A 139 -32.92 -4.19 6.06
C PRO A 139 -31.61 -4.17 5.25
N VAL A 140 -31.23 -5.32 4.71
CA VAL A 140 -30.08 -5.46 3.80
C VAL A 140 -30.60 -5.91 2.45
N SER A 141 -30.20 -5.23 1.38
CA SER A 141 -30.59 -5.57 0.01
C SER A 141 -29.40 -5.59 -0.93
N ASN A 142 -29.61 -6.11 -2.14
CA ASN A 142 -28.59 -6.24 -3.16
C ASN A 142 -27.32 -6.97 -2.68
N ILE A 143 -27.52 -8.12 -2.07
CA ILE A 143 -26.44 -8.94 -1.54
C ILE A 143 -25.76 -9.67 -2.70
N GLY A 144 -24.48 -9.36 -2.93
CA GLY A 144 -23.59 -10.13 -3.79
C GLY A 144 -22.89 -11.22 -3.00
N PHE A 145 -22.77 -12.43 -3.56
CA PHE A 145 -22.00 -13.52 -3.00
C PHE A 145 -20.77 -13.79 -3.85
N HIS A 146 -19.65 -13.95 -3.17
CA HIS A 146 -18.46 -14.58 -3.76
C HIS A 146 -18.31 -15.93 -3.13
N ALA A 147 -18.37 -16.97 -3.93
CA ALA A 147 -18.21 -18.32 -3.48
C ALA A 147 -16.99 -18.98 -4.12
N THR A 148 -16.16 -19.60 -3.32
CA THR A 148 -15.08 -20.48 -3.78
C THR A 148 -15.33 -21.86 -3.19
N TRP A 149 -15.34 -22.90 -4.02
CA TRP A 149 -15.67 -24.25 -3.57
C TRP A 149 -14.81 -25.32 -4.24
N GLY A 150 -14.79 -26.49 -3.64
CA GLY A 150 -14.03 -27.63 -4.15
C GLY A 150 -14.02 -28.80 -3.19
N ASN A 151 -13.09 -29.70 -3.46
CA ASN A 151 -12.83 -30.85 -2.62
C ASN A 151 -12.17 -30.42 -1.31
N GLU A 152 -11.98 -31.40 -0.42
CA GLU A 152 -11.32 -31.20 0.87
C GLU A 152 -9.96 -30.51 0.74
N ARG A 153 -9.73 -29.53 1.62
CA ARG A 153 -8.47 -28.77 1.67
C ARG A 153 -7.34 -29.68 2.18
N PRO A 154 -6.26 -29.87 1.41
CA PRO A 154 -5.13 -30.65 1.87
C PRO A 154 -4.33 -29.92 2.96
N THR A 155 -3.71 -30.69 3.84
CA THR A 155 -2.83 -30.18 4.90
C THR A 155 -1.39 -29.98 4.42
N ASP A 156 -0.98 -30.67 3.35
CA ASP A 156 0.35 -30.55 2.78
C ASP A 156 0.50 -29.29 1.93
N ALA A 157 1.58 -28.53 2.16
CA ALA A 157 1.82 -27.24 1.49
C ALA A 157 2.01 -27.36 -0.04
N LYS A 158 2.58 -28.47 -0.54
CA LYS A 158 2.76 -28.69 -1.98
C LYS A 158 1.43 -29.05 -2.65
N ALA A 159 0.61 -29.85 -1.99
CA ALA A 159 -0.72 -30.20 -2.47
C ALA A 159 -1.67 -28.99 -2.43
N LEU A 160 -1.51 -28.10 -1.45
CA LEU A 160 -2.32 -26.88 -1.29
C LEU A 160 -2.25 -25.97 -2.52
N ALA A 161 -1.08 -25.74 -3.08
CA ALA A 161 -0.92 -24.90 -4.25
C ALA A 161 -1.66 -25.43 -5.49
N LYS A 162 -1.62 -26.74 -5.72
CA LYS A 162 -2.38 -27.40 -6.79
C LYS A 162 -3.89 -27.36 -6.52
N TRP A 163 -4.29 -27.60 -5.29
CA TRP A 163 -5.68 -27.58 -4.88
C TRP A 163 -6.31 -26.20 -5.06
N GLN A 164 -5.60 -25.10 -4.72
CA GLN A 164 -6.07 -23.74 -4.93
C GLN A 164 -6.36 -23.41 -6.40
N GLN A 165 -5.61 -24.00 -7.35
CA GLN A 165 -5.83 -23.82 -8.79
C GLN A 165 -7.08 -24.59 -9.29
N LEU A 166 -7.53 -25.59 -8.57
CA LEU A 166 -8.70 -26.41 -8.91
C LEU A 166 -10.00 -25.88 -8.31
N LEU A 167 -9.94 -24.82 -7.49
CA LEU A 167 -11.12 -24.23 -6.91
C LEU A 167 -11.93 -23.42 -7.93
N PHE A 168 -13.25 -23.53 -7.83
CA PHE A 168 -14.18 -22.73 -8.62
C PHE A 168 -14.45 -21.40 -7.90
N ASN A 169 -14.43 -20.29 -8.61
CA ASN A 169 -14.58 -18.95 -8.02
C ASN A 169 -15.36 -17.98 -8.93
N PRO A 170 -16.61 -18.27 -9.32
CA PRO A 170 -17.43 -17.30 -10.02
C PRO A 170 -18.10 -16.33 -9.06
N ALA A 171 -18.31 -15.10 -9.50
CA ALA A 171 -19.14 -14.14 -8.80
C ALA A 171 -20.62 -14.52 -8.94
N LEU A 172 -21.34 -14.53 -7.83
CA LEU A 172 -22.78 -14.79 -7.76
C LEU A 172 -23.48 -13.51 -7.31
N ASN A 173 -24.23 -12.89 -8.20
CA ASN A 173 -25.04 -11.74 -7.85
C ASN A 173 -26.46 -12.18 -7.47
N SER A 174 -27.00 -11.57 -6.43
CA SER A 174 -28.34 -11.84 -5.93
C SER A 174 -29.07 -10.52 -5.70
N THR A 175 -30.35 -10.50 -6.01
CA THR A 175 -31.26 -9.38 -5.67
C THR A 175 -31.91 -9.57 -4.32
N LEU A 176 -31.38 -10.44 -3.50
CA LEU A 176 -31.92 -10.81 -2.20
C LEU A 176 -32.03 -9.60 -1.28
N GLN A 177 -33.19 -9.48 -0.66
CA GLN A 177 -33.44 -8.53 0.42
C GLN A 177 -33.71 -9.29 1.71
N LEU A 178 -32.96 -8.99 2.76
CA LEU A 178 -33.11 -9.60 4.07
C LEU A 178 -33.62 -8.57 5.07
N MET A 179 -34.83 -8.79 5.55
CA MET A 179 -35.39 -8.01 6.65
C MET A 179 -34.77 -8.42 8.00
N PRO A 180 -34.70 -7.52 8.99
CA PRO A 180 -34.19 -7.85 10.31
C PRO A 180 -34.90 -9.06 10.94
N GLY A 181 -34.11 -10.03 11.41
CA GLY A 181 -34.59 -11.20 12.11
C GLY A 181 -35.33 -12.24 11.25
N GLN A 182 -35.50 -12.01 9.95
CA GLN A 182 -36.17 -12.98 9.07
C GLN A 182 -35.16 -13.94 8.44
N TRP A 183 -35.49 -15.22 8.48
CA TRP A 183 -34.78 -16.25 7.73
C TRP A 183 -35.26 -16.32 6.29
N GLN A 184 -34.33 -16.39 5.36
CA GLN A 184 -34.63 -16.53 3.94
C GLN A 184 -33.72 -17.58 3.33
N ASP A 185 -34.36 -18.50 2.59
CA ASP A 185 -33.66 -19.58 1.91
C ASP A 185 -33.14 -19.12 0.55
N ILE A 186 -31.92 -19.49 0.26
CA ILE A 186 -31.27 -19.28 -1.03
C ILE A 186 -30.62 -20.57 -1.53
N ASN A 187 -30.57 -20.72 -2.85
CA ASN A 187 -29.91 -21.83 -3.51
C ASN A 187 -28.66 -21.31 -4.24
N LEU A 188 -27.51 -21.88 -3.91
CA LEU A 188 -26.25 -21.60 -4.59
C LEU A 188 -25.91 -22.81 -5.47
N THR A 189 -25.86 -22.61 -6.78
CA THR A 189 -25.45 -23.66 -7.72
C THR A 189 -23.93 -23.66 -7.86
N LEU A 190 -23.32 -24.75 -7.42
CA LEU A 190 -21.89 -24.97 -7.39
C LEU A 190 -21.50 -25.98 -8.47
N LYS A 191 -21.05 -25.50 -9.61
CA LYS A 191 -20.70 -26.34 -10.76
C LYS A 191 -19.40 -27.10 -10.55
N GLY A 192 -19.27 -28.27 -11.15
CA GLY A 192 -18.03 -29.03 -11.24
C GLY A 192 -17.69 -29.90 -10.02
N VAL A 193 -18.46 -29.85 -8.94
CA VAL A 193 -18.23 -30.65 -7.73
C VAL A 193 -19.51 -31.33 -7.30
N SER A 194 -19.48 -32.67 -7.21
CA SER A 194 -20.63 -33.45 -6.70
C SER A 194 -20.86 -33.26 -5.20
N PRO A 195 -22.05 -33.49 -4.67
CA PRO A 195 -22.36 -33.33 -3.23
C PRO A 195 -21.40 -34.06 -2.29
N ASN A 196 -21.00 -35.28 -2.65
CA ASN A 196 -20.08 -36.07 -1.83
C ASN A 196 -18.66 -35.52 -1.79
N ASN A 197 -18.28 -34.78 -2.81
CA ASN A 197 -16.96 -34.18 -2.95
C ASN A 197 -16.92 -32.69 -2.53
N LEU A 198 -18.07 -32.08 -2.26
CA LEU A 198 -18.16 -30.69 -1.78
C LEU A 198 -17.81 -30.61 -0.31
N LYS A 199 -16.54 -30.54 0.00
CA LYS A 199 -16.02 -30.47 1.38
C LYS A 199 -15.36 -29.14 1.74
N TYR A 200 -15.28 -28.24 0.78
CA TYR A 200 -14.76 -26.90 0.99
C TYR A 200 -15.70 -25.88 0.36
N LEU A 201 -16.14 -24.94 1.15
CA LEU A 201 -16.88 -23.77 0.72
C LEU A 201 -16.36 -22.54 1.46
N LYS A 202 -15.94 -21.56 0.69
CA LYS A 202 -15.57 -20.23 1.16
C LYS A 202 -16.59 -19.25 0.62
N LEU A 203 -17.28 -18.56 1.52
CA LEU A 203 -18.29 -17.56 1.18
C LEU A 203 -17.88 -16.19 1.70
N SER A 204 -18.01 -15.19 0.87
CA SER A 204 -17.99 -13.78 1.27
C SER A 204 -19.21 -13.07 0.70
N ILE A 205 -19.62 -12.00 1.37
CA ILE A 205 -20.76 -11.18 0.97
C ILE A 205 -20.31 -9.77 0.67
N ASN A 206 -20.92 -9.20 -0.37
CA ASN A 206 -20.82 -7.78 -0.68
C ASN A 206 -22.21 -7.16 -0.66
N MET A 207 -22.39 -6.04 0.03
CA MET A 207 -23.67 -5.36 0.19
C MET A 207 -23.51 -3.92 -0.30
N ALA A 208 -24.11 -3.62 -1.44
CA ALA A 208 -23.94 -2.32 -2.09
C ALA A 208 -24.61 -1.15 -1.34
N ASN A 209 -25.62 -1.42 -0.52
CA ASN A 209 -26.39 -0.39 0.19
C ASN A 209 -25.87 -0.06 1.59
N LEU A 210 -24.81 -0.71 2.05
CA LEU A 210 -24.10 -0.38 3.30
C LEU A 210 -22.78 0.33 3.01
N GLN A 211 -22.75 1.20 2.01
CA GLN A 211 -21.73 2.22 1.99
C GLN A 211 -22.02 3.14 3.18
N PHE A 212 -21.28 2.94 4.28
CA PHE A 212 -21.11 4.01 5.24
C PHE A 212 -20.52 5.16 4.45
N ASP A 213 -21.31 6.24 4.27
CA ASP A 213 -20.76 7.48 3.74
C ASP A 213 -19.50 7.77 4.54
N THR A 214 -18.34 7.60 3.91
CA THR A 214 -17.09 8.06 4.50
C THR A 214 -17.36 9.51 4.82
N VAL A 215 -17.32 9.84 6.11
CA VAL A 215 -17.57 11.17 6.65
C VAL A 215 -16.84 12.14 5.73
N GLN A 216 -17.58 12.82 4.85
CA GLN A 216 -17.01 13.85 4.01
C GLN A 216 -16.42 14.86 4.99
N SER A 217 -15.10 14.94 5.00
CA SER A 217 -14.39 15.85 5.88
C SER A 217 -15.06 17.21 5.80
N ALA A 218 -15.30 17.85 6.95
CA ALA A 218 -16.03 19.11 7.09
C ALA A 218 -15.54 20.24 6.16
N GLU A 219 -14.35 20.09 5.58
CA GLU A 219 -13.74 21.00 4.60
C GLU A 219 -14.48 21.06 3.25
N THR A 220 -15.15 19.99 2.82
CA THR A 220 -15.86 20.00 1.52
C THR A 220 -17.21 20.72 1.61
N ARG A 221 -17.80 20.81 2.81
CA ARG A 221 -19.05 21.55 3.03
C ARG A 221 -18.87 23.08 3.02
N GLN A 222 -17.70 23.59 3.43
CA GLN A 222 -17.45 25.03 3.44
C GLN A 222 -17.21 25.65 2.06
N ARG A 223 -16.78 24.86 1.06
CA ARG A 223 -16.58 25.35 -0.31
C ARG A 223 -17.86 25.48 -1.13
N LYS A 224 -18.93 24.75 -0.80
CA LYS A 224 -20.23 24.86 -1.50
C LYS A 224 -21.09 26.03 -1.05
N ASN A 225 -20.84 26.62 0.11
CA ASN A 225 -21.61 27.77 0.62
C ASN A 225 -20.95 29.13 0.33
N LYS A 226 -19.90 29.18 -0.49
CA LYS A 226 -19.20 30.41 -0.91
C LYS A 226 -19.25 30.66 -2.42
N LYS A 227 -20.26 30.14 -3.12
CA LYS A 227 -20.54 30.51 -4.51
C LYS A 227 -21.96 31.03 -4.61
#